data_3f02be97194fa2755199b5e7e00fc69f
#
_entry.id   3f02be97194fa2755199b5e7e00fc69f
#
_cell.length_a   1.000
_cell.length_b   1.000
_cell.length_c   1.000
_cell.angle_alpha   90.00
_cell.angle_beta   90.00
_cell.angle_gamma   90.00
#
_symmetry.space_group_name_H-M   'P 1'
#
loop_
_entity.id
_entity.type
_entity.pdbx_description
1 polymer ?
#
loop_
_entity_poly.entity_id
_entity_poly.type
_entity_poly.pdbx_seq_one_letter_code
_entity_poly.pdbx_strand_id
1 'polypeptide(L)'
;HRLLRSLLPDNTAIQKVSGKVKAIQLVCLSELSKRLARTSTVGKLDFSSPRTIADYYMEDMRHRTREILKLIFLNTRCRLIGECNVSEGTIDSALVSPRELFIEAFKRNAYGIILLHNHPGGDPTPSREDVMITRRIYEAGELLGIRLFDHIVIGDNCFVSMKEKGFFGK
;
A
#
# COMPACT_ATOMS: atom_id res chain seq x y z
N HIS A 1 -1.57 -24.88 -11.24
CA HIS A 1 -3.02 -24.51 -11.39
C HIS A 1 -3.57 -23.65 -10.25
N ARG A 2 -3.04 -23.71 -9.02
CA ARG A 2 -3.48 -22.91 -7.85
C ARG A 2 -2.95 -21.47 -7.86
N LEU A 3 -1.76 -21.24 -8.40
CA LEU A 3 -1.11 -19.91 -8.45
C LEU A 3 -1.78 -18.92 -9.41
N LEU A 4 -2.48 -19.39 -10.44
CA LEU A 4 -3.15 -18.53 -11.41
C LEU A 4 -4.51 -17.97 -10.93
N ARG A 5 -5.14 -18.58 -9.92
CA ARG A 5 -6.42 -18.10 -9.38
C ARG A 5 -6.29 -16.87 -8.48
N SER A 6 -5.13 -16.67 -7.84
CA SER A 6 -4.90 -15.50 -6.96
C SER A 6 -4.48 -14.22 -7.70
N LEU A 7 -4.23 -14.33 -9.03
CA LEU A 7 -3.78 -13.22 -9.86
C LEU A 7 -4.90 -12.55 -10.69
N LEU A 8 -6.12 -13.09 -10.63
CA LEU A 8 -7.24 -12.57 -11.40
C LEU A 8 -8.17 -11.76 -10.47
N PRO A 9 -8.20 -10.44 -10.57
CA PRO A 9 -9.37 -9.70 -10.12
C PRO A 9 -10.60 -10.22 -10.90
N ASP A 10 -11.81 -10.09 -10.33
CA ASP A 10 -13.08 -10.52 -10.92
C ASP A 10 -13.29 -10.00 -12.36
N ASN A 11 -12.71 -10.69 -13.33
CA ASN A 11 -12.69 -10.31 -14.74
C ASN A 11 -13.76 -11.06 -15.55
N THR A 12 -14.96 -11.23 -14.98
CA THR A 12 -16.12 -11.80 -15.67
C THR A 12 -16.49 -11.01 -16.95
N ALA A 13 -16.22 -9.71 -16.99
CA ALA A 13 -16.47 -8.90 -18.17
C ALA A 13 -15.50 -9.21 -19.35
N ILE A 14 -14.21 -9.38 -19.07
CA ILE A 14 -13.19 -9.68 -20.10
C ILE A 14 -13.37 -11.10 -20.65
N GLN A 15 -13.80 -12.05 -19.82
CA GLN A 15 -14.07 -13.43 -20.24
C GLN A 15 -15.26 -13.54 -21.21
N LYS A 16 -16.23 -12.64 -21.13
CA LYS A 16 -17.39 -12.63 -22.04
C LYS A 16 -17.04 -12.14 -23.46
N VAL A 17 -16.00 -11.32 -23.62
CA VAL A 17 -15.68 -10.67 -24.92
C VAL A 17 -14.63 -11.43 -25.72
N SER A 18 -13.76 -12.24 -25.12
CA SER A 18 -12.60 -12.79 -25.81
C SER A 18 -12.16 -14.17 -25.36
N GLY A 19 -12.88 -15.15 -25.19
CA GLY A 19 -12.43 -16.51 -24.83
C GLY A 19 -11.31 -16.57 -23.76
N LYS A 20 -11.26 -17.63 -22.97
CA LYS A 20 -10.38 -17.76 -21.79
C LYS A 20 -8.89 -17.45 -22.03
N VAL A 21 -8.33 -17.86 -23.16
CA VAL A 21 -6.89 -17.69 -23.46
C VAL A 21 -6.56 -16.23 -23.70
N LYS A 22 -7.35 -15.51 -24.50
CA LYS A 22 -7.15 -14.08 -24.77
C LYS A 22 -7.35 -13.23 -23.53
N ALA A 23 -8.32 -13.58 -22.68
CA ALA A 23 -8.55 -12.92 -21.40
C ALA A 23 -7.30 -13.06 -20.49
N ILE A 24 -6.73 -14.26 -20.38
CA ILE A 24 -5.50 -14.48 -19.61
C ILE A 24 -4.33 -13.69 -20.20
N GLN A 25 -4.17 -13.67 -21.51
CA GLN A 25 -3.10 -12.90 -22.17
C GLN A 25 -3.22 -11.41 -21.90
N LEU A 26 -4.42 -10.83 -21.96
CA LEU A 26 -4.66 -9.41 -21.67
C LEU A 26 -4.37 -9.07 -20.21
N VAL A 27 -4.77 -9.93 -19.29
CA VAL A 27 -4.47 -9.73 -17.85
C VAL A 27 -2.97 -9.84 -17.59
N CYS A 28 -2.29 -10.83 -18.17
CA CYS A 28 -0.84 -10.98 -18.04
C CYS A 28 -0.11 -9.77 -18.64
N LEU A 29 -0.53 -9.27 -19.79
CA LEU A 29 0.07 -8.10 -20.43
C LEU A 29 -0.14 -6.84 -19.57
N SER A 30 -1.33 -6.64 -19.05
CA SER A 30 -1.64 -5.52 -18.14
C SER A 30 -0.78 -5.58 -16.88
N GLU A 31 -0.69 -6.76 -16.25
CA GLU A 31 0.10 -6.95 -15.05
C GLU A 31 1.60 -6.76 -15.33
N LEU A 32 2.10 -7.27 -16.45
CA LEU A 32 3.49 -7.08 -16.88
C LEU A 32 3.79 -5.60 -17.11
N SER A 33 2.90 -4.87 -17.80
CA SER A 33 3.04 -3.42 -18.01
C SER A 33 3.10 -2.65 -16.69
N LYS A 34 2.24 -2.98 -15.73
CA LYS A 34 2.25 -2.38 -14.39
C LYS A 34 3.58 -2.66 -13.68
N ARG A 35 4.08 -3.89 -13.72
CA ARG A 35 5.35 -4.28 -13.09
C ARG A 35 6.55 -3.58 -13.73
N LEU A 36 6.58 -3.50 -15.06
CA LEU A 36 7.64 -2.78 -15.78
C LEU A 36 7.64 -1.28 -15.44
N ALA A 37 6.47 -0.64 -15.42
CA ALA A 37 6.34 0.75 -15.03
C ALA A 37 6.83 0.97 -13.59
N ARG A 38 6.47 0.10 -12.65
CA ARG A 38 6.93 0.16 -11.26
C ARG A 38 8.45 -0.06 -11.15
N THR A 39 9.00 -1.04 -11.86
CA THR A 39 10.45 -1.34 -11.80
C THR A 39 11.28 -0.17 -12.33
N SER A 40 10.84 0.52 -13.38
CA SER A 40 11.52 1.70 -13.93
C SER A 40 11.50 2.91 -12.99
N THR A 41 10.58 2.93 -12.03
CA THR A 41 10.36 4.03 -11.07
C THR A 41 10.96 3.79 -9.69
N VAL A 42 11.25 2.52 -9.34
CA VAL A 42 11.93 2.20 -8.07
C VAL A 42 13.25 2.97 -7.98
N GLY A 43 13.46 3.67 -6.88
CA GLY A 43 14.65 4.51 -6.65
C GLY A 43 14.64 5.88 -7.35
N LYS A 44 13.67 6.17 -8.24
CA LYS A 44 13.49 7.47 -8.88
C LYS A 44 12.36 8.30 -8.26
N LEU A 45 11.32 7.62 -7.75
CA LEU A 45 10.18 8.29 -7.11
C LEU A 45 10.60 8.89 -5.78
N ASP A 46 10.33 10.18 -5.65
CA ASP A 46 10.49 10.92 -4.41
C ASP A 46 9.16 10.86 -3.63
N PHE A 47 9.18 10.13 -2.53
CA PHE A 47 8.05 9.96 -1.63
C PHE A 47 8.11 10.93 -0.42
N SER A 48 8.71 12.10 -0.60
CA SER A 48 8.70 13.17 0.42
C SER A 48 7.33 13.85 0.57
N SER A 49 6.46 13.72 -0.44
CA SER A 49 5.11 14.30 -0.44
C SER A 49 4.03 13.21 -0.38
N PRO A 50 3.04 13.34 0.52
CA PRO A 50 1.89 12.43 0.58
C PRO A 50 1.13 12.36 -0.74
N ARG A 51 1.03 13.48 -1.46
CA ARG A 51 0.37 13.58 -2.75
C ARG A 51 1.02 12.67 -3.79
N THR A 52 2.35 12.70 -3.90
CA THR A 52 3.09 11.85 -4.85
C THR A 52 2.86 10.37 -4.57
N ILE A 53 2.80 9.99 -3.29
CA ILE A 53 2.53 8.62 -2.87
C ILE A 53 1.10 8.22 -3.23
N ALA A 54 0.13 9.06 -2.88
CA ALA A 54 -1.27 8.80 -3.17
C ALA A 54 -1.52 8.67 -4.69
N ASP A 55 -1.00 9.59 -5.50
CA ASP A 55 -1.15 9.55 -6.96
C ASP A 55 -0.52 8.28 -7.57
N TYR A 56 0.62 7.82 -7.04
CA TYR A 56 1.28 6.59 -7.51
C TYR A 56 0.46 5.32 -7.24
N TYR A 57 -0.21 5.26 -6.10
CA TYR A 57 -0.98 4.07 -5.68
C TYR A 57 -2.48 4.17 -5.97
N MET A 58 -3.00 5.33 -6.34
CA MET A 58 -4.43 5.60 -6.50
C MET A 58 -5.13 4.55 -7.35
N GLU A 59 -4.64 4.32 -8.57
CA GLU A 59 -5.28 3.39 -9.51
C GLU A 59 -5.20 1.92 -9.08
N ASP A 60 -4.19 1.55 -8.29
CA ASP A 60 -4.06 0.18 -7.77
C ASP A 60 -4.96 -0.06 -6.56
N MET A 61 -5.21 0.98 -5.76
CA MET A 61 -5.86 0.86 -4.45
C MET A 61 -7.35 1.20 -4.48
N ARG A 62 -7.79 2.24 -5.23
CA ARG A 62 -9.17 2.72 -5.22
C ARG A 62 -10.19 1.71 -5.74
N HIS A 63 -9.78 0.78 -6.61
CA HIS A 63 -10.65 -0.24 -7.21
C HIS A 63 -10.68 -1.55 -6.43
N ARG A 64 -10.00 -1.62 -5.29
CA ARG A 64 -10.00 -2.84 -4.45
C ARG A 64 -11.31 -2.96 -3.69
N THR A 65 -11.91 -4.15 -3.76
CA THR A 65 -13.15 -4.47 -3.06
C THR A 65 -12.93 -4.84 -1.58
N ARG A 66 -11.68 -5.04 -1.18
CA ARG A 66 -11.25 -5.31 0.20
C ARG A 66 -10.21 -4.29 0.63
N GLU A 67 -10.17 -4.03 1.91
CA GLU A 67 -9.09 -3.24 2.50
C GLU A 67 -7.76 -3.97 2.37
N ILE A 68 -6.73 -3.27 1.95
CA ILE A 68 -5.35 -3.76 1.90
C ILE A 68 -4.48 -2.77 2.64
N LEU A 69 -3.79 -3.25 3.65
CA LEU A 69 -2.73 -2.48 4.29
C LEU A 69 -1.39 -2.84 3.66
N LYS A 70 -0.74 -1.83 3.11
CA LYS A 70 0.56 -1.92 2.46
C LYS A 70 1.61 -1.20 3.28
N LEU A 71 2.79 -1.79 3.38
CA LEU A 71 3.98 -1.19 3.99
C LEU A 71 4.95 -0.82 2.87
N ILE A 72 5.36 0.43 2.87
CA ILE A 72 6.28 1.03 1.89
C ILE A 72 7.58 1.34 2.61
N PHE A 73 8.71 0.97 2.02
CA PHE A 73 10.05 1.15 2.60
C PHE A 73 10.79 2.25 1.86
N LEU A 74 11.39 3.17 2.63
CA LEU A 74 12.12 4.30 2.09
C LEU A 74 13.57 4.30 2.57
N ASN A 75 14.46 4.79 1.71
CA ASN A 75 15.83 5.10 2.09
C ASN A 75 15.94 6.52 2.70
N THR A 76 17.16 6.93 3.06
CA THR A 76 17.48 8.26 3.65
C THR A 76 17.14 9.44 2.75
N ARG A 77 16.91 9.22 1.45
CA ARG A 77 16.51 10.23 0.46
C ARG A 77 15.02 10.20 0.15
N CYS A 78 14.21 9.57 1.00
CA CYS A 78 12.77 9.35 0.81
C CYS A 78 12.42 8.67 -0.52
N ARG A 79 13.31 7.81 -1.04
CA ARG A 79 13.05 7.06 -2.25
C ARG A 79 12.57 5.66 -1.92
N LEU A 80 11.62 5.20 -2.73
CA LEU A 80 11.07 3.85 -2.63
C LEU A 80 12.16 2.79 -2.84
N ILE A 81 12.34 1.90 -1.87
CA ILE A 81 13.27 0.75 -1.95
C ILE A 81 12.54 -0.60 -1.96
N GLY A 82 11.26 -0.61 -1.66
CA GLY A 82 10.41 -1.79 -1.72
C GLY A 82 9.07 -1.58 -1.04
N GLU A 83 8.20 -2.55 -1.20
CA GLU A 83 6.88 -2.58 -0.58
C GLU A 83 6.45 -4.02 -0.27
N CYS A 84 5.51 -4.20 0.64
CA CYS A 84 4.82 -5.47 0.86
C CYS A 84 3.40 -5.24 1.37
N ASN A 85 2.51 -6.20 1.12
CA ASN A 85 1.19 -6.21 1.74
C ASN A 85 1.31 -6.80 3.14
N VAL A 86 0.73 -6.11 4.12
CA VAL A 86 0.70 -6.50 5.53
C VAL A 86 -0.54 -7.31 5.85
N SER A 87 -1.69 -6.85 5.36
CA SER A 87 -2.99 -7.52 5.53
C SER A 87 -3.88 -7.30 4.33
N GLU A 88 -4.83 -8.22 4.14
CA GLU A 88 -5.90 -8.13 3.15
C GLU A 88 -7.21 -8.56 3.81
N GLY A 89 -8.23 -7.72 3.75
CA GLY A 89 -9.51 -7.85 4.44
C GLY A 89 -9.70 -6.70 5.43
N THR A 90 -10.58 -6.85 6.41
CA THR A 90 -10.78 -5.82 7.45
C THR A 90 -9.47 -5.60 8.21
N ILE A 91 -9.05 -4.35 8.31
CA ILE A 91 -7.87 -3.98 9.10
C ILE A 91 -8.25 -4.09 10.57
N ASP A 92 -7.93 -5.23 11.15
CA ASP A 92 -8.02 -5.40 12.61
C ASP A 92 -6.70 -4.95 13.22
N SER A 93 -6.74 -3.86 13.99
CA SER A 93 -5.58 -3.31 14.69
C SER A 93 -4.92 -4.31 15.65
N ALA A 94 -5.65 -5.34 16.08
CA ALA A 94 -5.12 -6.42 16.91
C ALA A 94 -4.25 -7.41 16.11
N LEU A 95 -4.51 -7.57 14.82
CA LEU A 95 -3.79 -8.51 13.95
C LEU A 95 -2.52 -7.91 13.34
N VAL A 96 -2.44 -6.58 13.22
CA VAL A 96 -1.24 -5.93 12.66
C VAL A 96 -0.19 -5.78 13.77
N SER A 97 0.83 -6.62 13.69
CA SER A 97 1.93 -6.63 14.66
C SER A 97 3.04 -5.65 14.26
N PRO A 98 3.35 -4.61 15.08
CA PRO A 98 4.51 -3.76 14.84
C PRO A 98 5.80 -4.55 14.67
N ARG A 99 5.97 -5.63 15.44
CA ARG A 99 7.14 -6.51 15.35
C ARG A 99 7.36 -7.02 13.91
N GLU A 100 6.32 -7.54 13.26
CA GLU A 100 6.44 -8.08 11.89
C GLU A 100 6.77 -6.99 10.88
N LEU A 101 6.14 -5.81 11.01
CA LEU A 101 6.41 -4.66 10.14
C LEU A 101 7.88 -4.22 10.22
N PHE A 102 8.41 -4.12 11.44
CA PHE A 102 9.80 -3.69 11.62
C PHE A 102 10.81 -4.77 11.25
N ILE A 103 10.50 -6.07 11.38
CA ILE A 103 11.33 -7.14 10.83
C ILE A 103 11.47 -6.98 9.31
N GLU A 104 10.37 -6.70 8.59
CA GLU A 104 10.43 -6.47 7.15
C GLU A 104 11.19 -5.19 6.78
N ALA A 105 11.10 -4.14 7.60
CA ALA A 105 11.86 -2.91 7.42
C ALA A 105 13.38 -3.13 7.64
N PHE A 106 13.76 -3.88 8.67
CA PHE A 106 15.16 -4.23 8.93
C PHE A 106 15.76 -5.09 7.83
N LYS A 107 15.04 -6.09 7.32
CA LYS A 107 15.50 -6.94 6.19
C LYS A 107 15.86 -6.13 4.94
N ARG A 108 15.24 -4.95 4.77
CA ARG A 108 15.45 -4.05 3.62
C ARG A 108 16.35 -2.88 3.91
N ASN A 109 16.92 -2.80 5.12
CA ASN A 109 17.67 -1.64 5.60
C ASN A 109 16.91 -0.32 5.38
N ALA A 110 15.61 -0.33 5.67
CA ALA A 110 14.76 0.83 5.50
C ALA A 110 15.14 1.92 6.53
N TYR A 111 15.30 3.15 6.07
CA TYR A 111 15.46 4.31 6.94
C TYR A 111 14.13 4.73 7.57
N GLY A 112 13.06 4.54 6.84
CA GLY A 112 11.73 4.79 7.32
C GLY A 112 10.67 4.08 6.50
N ILE A 113 9.46 4.12 6.98
CA ILE A 113 8.30 3.41 6.44
C ILE A 113 7.14 4.36 6.24
N ILE A 114 6.24 3.99 5.32
CA ILE A 114 4.92 4.58 5.16
C ILE A 114 3.91 3.45 5.22
N LEU A 115 2.82 3.67 5.95
CA LEU A 115 1.63 2.85 5.87
C LEU A 115 0.70 3.42 4.81
N LEU A 116 0.11 2.55 4.01
CA LEU A 116 -0.85 2.91 2.98
C LEU A 116 -1.99 1.90 2.99
N HIS A 117 -3.24 2.35 3.09
CA HIS A 117 -4.38 1.47 2.93
C HIS A 117 -5.51 2.15 2.15
N ASN A 118 -6.43 1.35 1.64
CA ASN A 118 -7.61 1.82 0.93
C ASN A 118 -8.87 1.56 1.74
N HIS A 119 -9.84 2.47 1.59
CA HIS A 119 -11.22 2.26 2.01
C HIS A 119 -12.10 1.93 0.80
N PRO A 120 -12.62 0.68 0.69
CA PRO A 120 -13.48 0.29 -0.42
C PRO A 120 -14.77 1.12 -0.55
N GLY A 121 -15.22 1.73 0.55
CA GLY A 121 -16.35 2.65 0.56
C GLY A 121 -16.08 4.02 -0.09
N GLY A 122 -14.84 4.31 -0.46
CA GLY A 122 -14.43 5.53 -1.17
C GLY A 122 -14.15 6.75 -0.29
N ASP A 123 -14.55 6.74 0.99
CA ASP A 123 -14.25 7.82 1.94
C ASP A 123 -12.90 7.56 2.64
N PRO A 124 -11.87 8.42 2.46
CA PRO A 124 -10.56 8.25 3.05
C PRO A 124 -10.47 8.69 4.52
N THR A 125 -11.59 8.97 5.18
CA THR A 125 -11.58 9.38 6.59
C THR A 125 -11.06 8.25 7.47
N PRO A 126 -9.95 8.45 8.23
CA PRO A 126 -9.36 7.41 9.06
C PRO A 126 -10.32 6.94 10.16
N SER A 127 -10.40 5.64 10.37
CA SER A 127 -11.12 5.02 11.48
C SER A 127 -10.39 5.19 12.82
N ARG A 128 -11.03 4.80 13.91
CA ARG A 128 -10.37 4.75 15.24
C ARG A 128 -9.26 3.71 15.25
N GLU A 129 -9.47 2.60 14.60
CA GLU A 129 -8.53 1.50 14.45
C GLU A 129 -7.28 1.95 13.69
N ASP A 130 -7.44 2.74 12.62
CA ASP A 130 -6.33 3.33 11.87
C ASP A 130 -5.49 4.25 12.75
N VAL A 131 -6.15 5.08 13.56
CA VAL A 131 -5.44 5.98 14.49
C VAL A 131 -4.68 5.19 15.55
N MET A 132 -5.28 4.14 16.11
CA MET A 132 -4.65 3.31 17.14
C MET A 132 -3.41 2.60 16.59
N ILE A 133 -3.53 1.96 15.42
CA ILE A 133 -2.40 1.24 14.81
C ILE A 133 -1.29 2.20 14.40
N THR A 134 -1.65 3.36 13.85
CA THR A 134 -0.68 4.39 13.47
C THR A 134 0.17 4.82 14.65
N ARG A 135 -0.45 5.11 15.79
CA ARG A 135 0.26 5.51 17.01
C ARG A 135 1.19 4.43 17.53
N ARG A 136 0.71 3.17 17.59
CA ARG A 136 1.54 2.03 18.02
C ARG A 136 2.77 1.85 17.13
N ILE A 137 2.61 1.99 15.81
CA ILE A 137 3.71 1.85 14.87
C ILE A 137 4.65 3.06 14.96
N TYR A 138 4.11 4.27 15.10
CA TYR A 138 4.91 5.47 15.29
C TYR A 138 5.80 5.37 16.53
N GLU A 139 5.22 5.04 17.71
CA GLU A 139 5.94 4.87 18.96
C GLU A 139 7.02 3.79 18.88
N ALA A 140 6.69 2.63 18.29
CA ALA A 140 7.67 1.56 18.08
C ALA A 140 8.78 1.99 17.13
N GLY A 141 8.47 2.74 16.08
CA GLY A 141 9.44 3.27 15.13
C GLY A 141 10.45 4.24 15.76
N GLU A 142 9.98 5.12 16.65
CA GLU A 142 10.86 6.04 17.40
C GLU A 142 11.86 5.26 18.28
N LEU A 143 11.41 4.17 18.93
CA LEU A 143 12.28 3.32 19.74
C LEU A 143 13.30 2.53 18.91
N LEU A 144 12.92 2.10 17.71
CA LEU A 144 13.74 1.26 16.82
C LEU A 144 14.62 2.07 15.86
N GLY A 145 14.46 3.39 15.80
CA GLY A 145 15.19 4.25 14.87
C GLY A 145 14.72 4.13 13.42
N ILE A 146 13.51 3.59 13.17
CA ILE A 146 12.89 3.50 11.85
C ILE A 146 11.65 4.39 11.84
N ARG A 147 11.71 5.53 11.15
CA ARG A 147 10.65 6.55 11.19
C ARG A 147 9.40 6.09 10.44
N LEU A 148 8.23 6.28 11.05
CA LEU A 148 6.97 6.33 10.32
C LEU A 148 6.84 7.73 9.68
N PHE A 149 7.01 7.81 8.35
CA PHE A 149 6.92 9.08 7.62
C PHE A 149 5.48 9.55 7.46
N ASP A 150 4.57 8.64 7.14
CA ASP A 150 3.14 8.92 7.05
C ASP A 150 2.31 7.62 7.14
N HIS A 151 1.01 7.80 7.33
CA HIS A 151 -0.01 6.81 7.09
C HIS A 151 -1.06 7.45 6.17
N ILE A 152 -1.20 6.90 4.97
CA ILE A 152 -2.06 7.45 3.92
C ILE A 152 -3.26 6.54 3.71
N VAL A 153 -4.45 7.12 3.77
CA VAL A 153 -5.71 6.42 3.49
C VAL A 153 -6.18 6.83 2.10
N ILE A 154 -6.41 5.85 1.22
CA ILE A 154 -6.89 6.05 -0.16
C ILE A 154 -8.39 5.79 -0.21
N GLY A 155 -9.13 6.78 -0.71
CA GLY A 155 -10.54 6.67 -1.08
C GLY A 155 -10.72 6.64 -2.61
N ASP A 156 -11.90 7.02 -3.09
CA ASP A 156 -12.16 7.13 -4.53
C ASP A 156 -11.69 8.50 -5.05
N ASN A 157 -10.59 8.51 -5.77
CA ASN A 157 -9.92 9.73 -6.29
C ASN A 157 -9.56 10.77 -5.20
N CYS A 158 -9.47 10.34 -3.96
CA CYS A 158 -9.14 11.20 -2.82
C CYS A 158 -8.26 10.43 -1.83
N PHE A 159 -7.58 11.16 -0.96
CA PHE A 159 -6.75 10.57 0.08
C PHE A 159 -6.66 11.47 1.32
N VAL A 160 -6.27 10.86 2.43
CA VAL A 160 -5.92 11.56 3.67
C VAL A 160 -4.52 11.15 4.10
N SER A 161 -3.66 12.14 4.35
CA SER A 161 -2.42 11.97 5.11
C SER A 161 -2.72 12.14 6.60
N MET A 162 -2.51 11.10 7.37
CA MET A 162 -2.76 11.15 8.81
C MET A 162 -1.75 12.03 9.52
N LYS A 163 -0.53 12.16 9.00
CA LYS A 163 0.47 13.08 9.52
C LYS A 163 0.08 14.54 9.30
N GLU A 164 -0.34 14.92 8.09
CA GLU A 164 -0.79 16.30 7.79
C GLU A 164 -2.02 16.67 8.62
N LYS A 165 -2.87 15.71 8.95
CA LYS A 165 -4.02 15.90 9.84
C LYS A 165 -3.68 15.92 11.34
N GLY A 166 -2.41 15.66 11.70
CA GLY A 166 -1.93 15.73 13.08
C GLY A 166 -2.34 14.55 13.96
N PHE A 167 -2.63 13.39 13.38
CA PHE A 167 -2.97 12.19 14.16
C PHE A 167 -1.77 11.60 14.90
N PHE A 168 -0.54 11.87 14.44
CA PHE A 168 0.72 11.46 15.07
C PHE A 168 1.87 12.43 14.71
N GLY A 169 2.98 12.35 15.43
CA GLY A 169 4.22 13.05 15.06
C GLY A 169 4.17 14.57 15.19
N LYS A 170 3.76 15.06 16.38
CA LYS A 170 3.98 16.48 16.74
C LYS A 170 5.41 16.74 17.10
#